data_ce9545465fc7fead29d0b64aa0d65098
#
_entry.id   ce9545465fc7fead29d0b64aa0d65098
#
_cell.length_a   1.000
_cell.length_b   1.000
_cell.length_c   1.000
_cell.angle_alpha   90.00
_cell.angle_beta   90.00
_cell.angle_gamma   90.00
#
_symmetry.space_group_name_H-M   'P 1'
#
loop_
_entity.id
_entity.type
_entity.pdbx_description
1 polymer ?
#
loop_
_entity_poly.entity_id
_entity_poly.type
_entity_poly.pdbx_seq_one_letter_code
_entity_poly.pdbx_strand_id
1 'polypeptide(L)'
;MVQGDLRRPAELLARPEVRAHLDFGQPVAIGLFAILHFLRDADDPAGIVACLRDAVAPGSYLAISHIGTDFFSDKLALAEAVAVYERASERVWPRSRDQILSFFDGFELLEPGLVPKHQWRPVTGKAAAGTPNIQWGAVGRKP
;
A
#
# COMPACT_ATOMS: atom_id res chain seq x y z
N MET A 1 20.20 0.76 -4.65
CA MET A 1 19.17 0.32 -3.66
C MET A 1 19.53 0.93 -2.31
N VAL A 2 18.56 1.50 -1.59
CA VAL A 2 18.75 2.08 -0.25
C VAL A 2 17.96 1.23 0.73
N GLN A 3 18.62 0.73 1.77
CA GLN A 3 17.95 0.00 2.86
C GLN A 3 17.36 1.01 3.85
N GLY A 4 16.13 0.81 4.29
CA GLY A 4 15.48 1.69 5.28
C GLY A 4 14.31 0.99 5.97
N ASP A 5 13.89 1.56 7.10
CA ASP A 5 12.72 1.11 7.85
C ASP A 5 11.55 2.04 7.55
N LEU A 6 10.48 1.49 6.96
CA LEU A 6 9.29 2.26 6.61
C LEU A 6 8.59 2.86 7.84
N ARG A 7 8.78 2.30 9.02
CA ARG A 7 8.26 2.86 10.30
C ARG A 7 8.91 4.19 10.67
N ARG A 8 9.99 4.55 9.99
CA ARG A 8 10.71 5.83 10.15
C ARG A 8 10.78 6.59 8.82
N PRO A 9 9.62 6.98 8.26
CA PRO A 9 9.57 7.54 6.93
C PRO A 9 10.36 8.84 6.79
N ALA A 10 10.36 9.70 7.81
CA ALA A 10 11.12 10.95 7.79
C ALA A 10 12.64 10.71 7.70
N GLU A 11 13.16 9.72 8.44
CA GLU A 11 14.57 9.35 8.37
C GLU A 11 14.93 8.79 7.00
N LEU A 12 14.05 7.94 6.43
CA LEU A 12 14.23 7.38 5.10
C LEU A 12 14.28 8.48 4.03
N LEU A 13 13.35 9.43 4.06
CA LEU A 13 13.27 10.55 3.13
C LEU A 13 14.45 11.55 3.27
N ALA A 14 15.04 11.64 4.46
CA ALA A 14 16.17 12.52 4.73
C ALA A 14 17.53 11.93 4.30
N ARG A 15 17.58 10.65 3.96
CA ARG A 15 18.84 9.98 3.61
C ARG A 15 19.52 10.64 2.41
N PRO A 16 20.84 10.91 2.48
CA PRO A 16 21.57 11.51 1.35
C PRO A 16 21.45 10.71 0.06
N GLU A 17 21.47 9.37 0.16
CA GLU A 17 21.36 8.48 -1.00
C GLU A 17 19.98 8.56 -1.67
N VAL A 18 18.92 8.82 -0.90
CA VAL A 18 17.56 9.03 -1.44
C VAL A 18 17.50 10.38 -2.13
N ARG A 19 17.97 11.44 -1.44
CA ARG A 19 17.94 12.81 -1.97
C ARG A 19 18.88 13.05 -3.14
N ALA A 20 19.92 12.25 -3.27
CA ALA A 20 20.81 12.32 -4.45
C ALA A 20 20.13 11.86 -5.75
N HIS A 21 19.03 11.09 -5.64
CA HIS A 21 18.34 10.50 -6.80
C HIS A 21 16.90 10.98 -6.98
N LEU A 22 16.28 11.53 -5.93
CA LEU A 22 14.89 11.99 -5.94
C LEU A 22 14.81 13.45 -5.51
N ASP A 23 14.28 14.27 -6.39
CA ASP A 23 13.87 15.64 -6.08
C ASP A 23 12.39 15.63 -5.69
N PHE A 24 12.11 15.72 -4.40
CA PHE A 24 10.74 15.76 -3.88
C PHE A 24 9.98 17.05 -4.17
N GLY A 25 10.66 18.07 -4.72
CA GLY A 25 10.04 19.26 -5.30
C GLY A 25 9.41 19.01 -6.68
N GLN A 26 9.69 17.83 -7.27
CA GLN A 26 9.08 17.38 -8.52
C GLN A 26 8.11 16.23 -8.25
N PRO A 27 7.11 16.00 -9.14
CA PRO A 27 6.21 14.86 -9.00
C PRO A 27 6.95 13.52 -9.02
N VAL A 28 6.69 12.69 -8.01
CA VAL A 28 7.24 11.33 -7.88
C VAL A 28 6.12 10.31 -7.73
N ALA A 29 6.41 9.04 -7.99
CA ALA A 29 5.51 7.94 -7.71
C ALA A 29 6.02 7.12 -6.51
N ILE A 30 5.14 6.92 -5.52
CA ILE A 30 5.39 6.09 -4.34
C ILE A 30 4.62 4.78 -4.52
N GLY A 31 5.32 3.65 -4.54
CA GLY A 31 4.72 2.32 -4.60
C GLY A 31 4.86 1.58 -3.28
N LEU A 32 3.74 1.32 -2.59
CA LEU A 32 3.66 0.55 -1.35
C LEU A 32 2.95 -0.79 -1.63
N PHE A 33 3.62 -1.63 -2.42
CA PHE A 33 3.06 -2.91 -2.86
C PHE A 33 3.32 -4.01 -1.83
N ALA A 34 2.25 -4.58 -1.28
CA ALA A 34 2.30 -5.68 -0.33
C ALA A 34 3.25 -5.42 0.86
N ILE A 35 3.30 -4.21 1.36
CA ILE A 35 4.19 -3.79 2.46
C ILE A 35 3.45 -3.32 3.71
N LEU A 36 2.37 -2.52 3.56
CA LEU A 36 1.68 -1.91 4.69
C LEU A 36 0.98 -2.95 5.58
N HIS A 37 0.64 -4.12 5.06
CA HIS A 37 0.04 -5.18 5.86
C HIS A 37 1.04 -5.91 6.78
N PHE A 38 2.32 -5.61 6.73
CA PHE A 38 3.30 -6.03 7.73
C PHE A 38 3.41 -5.04 8.90
N LEU A 39 2.80 -3.85 8.79
CA LEU A 39 2.80 -2.86 9.86
C LEU A 39 1.57 -3.05 10.75
N ARG A 40 1.79 -3.11 12.07
CA ARG A 40 0.73 -3.16 13.07
C ARG A 40 0.03 -1.81 13.16
N ASP A 41 -1.18 -1.76 13.69
CA ASP A 41 -1.85 -0.47 13.93
C ASP A 41 -1.06 0.41 14.91
N ALA A 42 -0.33 -0.21 15.86
CA ALA A 42 0.57 0.49 16.78
C ALA A 42 1.78 1.16 16.09
N ASP A 43 2.12 0.74 14.87
CA ASP A 43 3.19 1.34 14.06
C ASP A 43 2.67 2.56 13.24
N ASP A 44 1.39 2.92 13.39
CA ASP A 44 0.71 4.05 12.73
C ASP A 44 0.91 4.09 11.20
N PRO A 45 0.46 3.08 10.45
CA PRO A 45 0.64 3.06 9.00
C PRO A 45 -0.03 4.23 8.28
N ALA A 46 -1.10 4.80 8.83
CA ALA A 46 -1.74 5.99 8.27
C ALA A 46 -0.85 7.23 8.42
N GLY A 47 -0.23 7.43 9.58
CA GLY A 47 0.74 8.50 9.79
C GLY A 47 2.00 8.33 8.94
N ILE A 48 2.45 7.09 8.71
CA ILE A 48 3.56 6.80 7.78
C ILE A 48 3.20 7.27 6.36
N VAL A 49 2.02 6.91 5.86
CA VAL A 49 1.57 7.32 4.52
C VAL A 49 1.38 8.84 4.44
N ALA A 50 0.82 9.46 5.49
CA ALA A 50 0.70 10.91 5.57
C ALA A 50 2.07 11.61 5.49
N CYS A 51 3.07 11.12 6.21
CA CYS A 51 4.45 11.64 6.15
C CYS A 51 5.02 11.55 4.72
N LEU A 52 4.82 10.43 4.02
CA LEU A 52 5.24 10.28 2.63
C LEU A 52 4.49 11.22 1.70
N ARG A 53 3.16 11.37 1.87
CA ARG A 53 2.33 12.30 1.12
C ARG A 53 2.83 13.74 1.26
N ASP A 54 3.09 14.16 2.49
CA ASP A 54 3.43 15.54 2.80
C ASP A 54 4.83 15.93 2.27
N ALA A 55 5.69 14.94 2.08
CA ALA A 55 7.05 15.14 1.58
C ALA A 55 7.13 15.33 0.05
N VAL A 56 6.10 14.97 -0.72
CA VAL A 56 6.16 14.99 -2.20
C VAL A 56 5.36 16.15 -2.78
N ALA A 57 5.75 16.59 -3.98
CA ALA A 57 5.09 17.69 -4.68
C ALA A 57 3.67 17.32 -5.16
N PRO A 58 2.76 18.32 -5.37
CA PRO A 58 1.54 18.12 -6.14
C PRO A 58 1.81 17.46 -7.50
N GLY A 59 0.88 16.64 -7.97
CA GLY A 59 1.06 15.82 -9.16
C GLY A 59 1.76 14.49 -8.92
N SER A 60 2.26 14.22 -7.71
CA SER A 60 2.82 12.93 -7.30
C SER A 60 1.74 11.85 -7.20
N TYR A 61 2.17 10.59 -7.24
CA TYR A 61 1.27 9.44 -7.19
C TYR A 61 1.59 8.52 -6.02
N LEU A 62 0.55 7.92 -5.46
CA LEU A 62 0.62 6.86 -4.47
C LEU A 62 -0.08 5.62 -5.01
N ALA A 63 0.63 4.49 -5.07
CA ALA A 63 0.06 3.20 -5.44
C ALA A 63 0.18 2.23 -4.26
N ILE A 64 -0.93 1.61 -3.86
CA ILE A 64 -0.97 0.66 -2.75
C ILE A 64 -1.57 -0.66 -3.21
N SER A 65 -0.99 -1.78 -2.76
CA SER A 65 -1.68 -3.06 -2.67
C SER A 65 -1.65 -3.60 -1.24
N HIS A 66 -2.79 -4.09 -0.74
CA HIS A 66 -2.96 -4.47 0.65
C HIS A 66 -3.88 -5.68 0.81
N ILE A 67 -3.57 -6.61 1.72
CA ILE A 67 -4.46 -7.73 2.05
C ILE A 67 -5.73 -7.18 2.70
N GLY A 68 -6.89 -7.56 2.14
CA GLY A 68 -8.21 -7.14 2.62
C GLY A 68 -8.88 -8.22 3.47
N THR A 69 -9.57 -7.81 4.55
CA THR A 69 -10.40 -8.71 5.35
C THR A 69 -11.66 -9.14 4.59
N ASP A 70 -12.11 -8.33 3.66
CA ASP A 70 -13.36 -8.51 2.90
C ASP A 70 -13.32 -9.69 1.90
N PHE A 71 -12.14 -10.25 1.66
CA PHE A 71 -11.98 -11.42 0.79
C PHE A 71 -12.16 -12.76 1.50
N PHE A 72 -12.41 -12.74 2.80
CA PHE A 72 -12.58 -13.96 3.60
C PHE A 72 -14.04 -14.09 4.03
N SER A 73 -14.58 -15.31 3.96
CA SER A 73 -15.99 -15.61 4.27
C SER A 73 -16.35 -15.35 5.72
N ASP A 74 -15.38 -15.56 6.62
CA ASP A 74 -15.57 -15.41 8.06
C ASP A 74 -14.21 -15.22 8.78
N LYS A 75 -14.28 -15.02 10.10
CA LYS A 75 -13.09 -14.81 10.93
C LYS A 75 -12.16 -16.02 11.00
N LEU A 76 -12.69 -17.24 10.85
CA LEU A 76 -11.87 -18.46 10.90
C LEU A 76 -11.02 -18.57 9.65
N ALA A 77 -11.62 -18.38 8.46
CA ALA A 77 -10.91 -18.36 7.18
C ALA A 77 -9.81 -17.29 7.15
N LEU A 78 -10.10 -16.10 7.70
CA LEU A 78 -9.11 -15.03 7.85
C LEU A 78 -7.95 -15.45 8.77
N ALA A 79 -8.26 -16.05 9.94
CA ALA A 79 -7.24 -16.49 10.90
C ALA A 79 -6.34 -17.57 10.31
N GLU A 80 -6.91 -18.53 9.58
CA GLU A 80 -6.16 -19.58 8.88
C GLU A 80 -5.21 -19.00 7.82
N ALA A 81 -5.68 -18.03 7.04
CA ALA A 81 -4.85 -17.34 6.04
C ALA A 81 -3.69 -16.58 6.71
N VAL A 82 -3.95 -15.84 7.79
CA VAL A 82 -2.90 -15.15 8.57
C VAL A 82 -1.89 -16.14 9.11
N ALA A 83 -2.32 -17.28 9.67
CA ALA A 83 -1.43 -18.31 10.18
C ALA A 83 -0.54 -18.96 9.11
N VAL A 84 -0.99 -19.02 7.86
CA VAL A 84 -0.15 -19.45 6.73
C VAL A 84 0.98 -18.44 6.48
N TYR A 85 0.69 -17.14 6.48
CA TYR A 85 1.70 -16.10 6.34
C TYR A 85 2.72 -16.11 7.47
N GLU A 86 2.26 -16.23 8.74
CA GLU A 86 3.13 -16.31 9.92
C GLU A 86 4.13 -17.46 9.86
N ARG A 87 3.73 -18.59 9.26
CA ARG A 87 4.64 -19.74 9.07
C ARG A 87 5.62 -19.54 7.92
N ALA A 88 5.26 -18.72 6.93
CA ALA A 88 6.05 -18.55 5.71
C ALA A 88 7.09 -17.43 5.82
N SER A 89 6.80 -16.31 6.51
CA SER A 89 7.68 -15.15 6.57
C SER A 89 7.48 -14.29 7.82
N GLU A 90 6.46 -13.46 7.81
CA GLU A 90 6.18 -12.44 8.82
C GLU A 90 4.67 -12.36 9.08
N ARG A 91 4.31 -11.94 10.28
CA ARG A 91 2.91 -11.71 10.62
C ARG A 91 2.32 -10.59 9.78
N VAL A 92 1.09 -10.81 9.30
CA VAL A 92 0.32 -9.83 8.53
C VAL A 92 -0.87 -9.31 9.32
N TRP A 93 -1.23 -8.06 9.06
CA TRP A 93 -2.40 -7.36 9.60
C TRP A 93 -3.32 -6.95 8.44
N PRO A 94 -4.23 -7.85 8.02
CA PRO A 94 -5.23 -7.51 7.01
C PRO A 94 -6.16 -6.39 7.50
N ARG A 95 -6.60 -5.53 6.58
CA ARG A 95 -7.47 -4.38 6.87
C ARG A 95 -8.73 -4.42 6.04
N SER A 96 -9.80 -3.81 6.54
CA SER A 96 -11.02 -3.63 5.76
C SER A 96 -10.78 -2.68 4.58
N ARG A 97 -11.68 -2.76 3.59
CA ARG A 97 -11.65 -1.86 2.44
C ARG A 97 -11.60 -0.39 2.85
N ASP A 98 -12.39 0.01 3.86
CA ASP A 98 -12.47 1.40 4.33
C ASP A 98 -11.17 1.84 5.03
N GLN A 99 -10.55 0.96 5.82
CA GLN A 99 -9.24 1.23 6.42
C GLN A 99 -8.14 1.39 5.36
N ILE A 100 -8.19 0.60 4.29
CA ILE A 100 -7.22 0.74 3.17
C ILE A 100 -7.49 2.02 2.40
N LEU A 101 -8.77 2.38 2.22
CA LEU A 101 -9.18 3.61 1.54
C LEU A 101 -8.66 4.86 2.28
N SER A 102 -8.65 4.86 3.62
CA SER A 102 -8.14 5.99 4.42
C SER A 102 -6.65 6.28 4.21
N PHE A 103 -5.86 5.33 3.72
CA PHE A 103 -4.46 5.59 3.33
C PHE A 103 -4.34 6.56 2.15
N PHE A 104 -5.40 6.76 1.40
CA PHE A 104 -5.45 7.71 0.28
C PHE A 104 -5.97 9.10 0.66
N ASP A 105 -6.15 9.38 1.96
CA ASP A 105 -6.57 10.71 2.41
C ASP A 105 -5.58 11.76 1.90
N GLY A 106 -6.11 12.81 1.22
CA GLY A 106 -5.32 13.83 0.55
C GLY A 106 -4.82 13.46 -0.86
N PHE A 107 -5.25 12.31 -1.39
CA PHE A 107 -5.07 11.93 -2.79
C PHE A 107 -6.42 11.82 -3.50
N GLU A 108 -6.45 12.16 -4.77
CA GLU A 108 -7.57 11.89 -5.68
C GLU A 108 -7.36 10.50 -6.29
N LEU A 109 -8.28 9.57 -6.01
CA LEU A 109 -8.20 8.22 -6.58
C LEU A 109 -8.40 8.26 -8.09
N LEU A 110 -7.54 7.57 -8.81
CA LEU A 110 -7.70 7.32 -10.24
C LEU A 110 -8.68 6.18 -10.47
N GLU A 111 -9.50 6.31 -11.53
CA GLU A 111 -10.36 5.22 -11.99
C GLU A 111 -9.55 3.93 -12.26
N PRO A 112 -10.02 2.77 -11.81
CA PRO A 112 -11.34 2.45 -11.26
C PRO A 112 -11.48 2.61 -9.72
N GLY A 113 -10.60 3.33 -9.05
CA GLY A 113 -10.61 3.50 -7.61
C GLY A 113 -9.98 2.30 -6.87
N LEU A 114 -10.43 2.05 -5.64
CA LEU A 114 -9.99 0.91 -4.84
C LEU A 114 -10.81 -0.33 -5.22
N VAL A 115 -10.17 -1.23 -5.95
CA VAL A 115 -10.75 -2.48 -6.49
C VAL A 115 -9.87 -3.68 -6.12
N PRO A 116 -10.37 -4.92 -6.26
CA PRO A 116 -9.51 -6.10 -6.23
C PRO A 116 -8.31 -5.91 -7.16
N LYS A 117 -7.10 -6.11 -6.65
CA LYS A 117 -5.83 -5.75 -7.32
C LYS A 117 -5.76 -6.20 -8.79
N HIS A 118 -6.27 -7.39 -9.11
CA HIS A 118 -6.25 -7.93 -10.47
C HIS A 118 -7.20 -7.22 -11.44
N GLN A 119 -8.13 -6.40 -10.93
CA GLN A 119 -9.07 -5.61 -11.72
C GLN A 119 -8.57 -4.19 -11.99
N TRP A 120 -7.45 -3.80 -11.37
CA TRP A 120 -6.92 -2.45 -11.57
C TRP A 120 -6.17 -2.37 -12.90
N ARG A 121 -6.84 -1.92 -13.96
CA ARG A 121 -6.33 -1.68 -15.32
C ARG A 121 -5.47 -2.85 -15.87
N PRO A 122 -5.99 -4.08 -15.96
CA PRO A 122 -5.21 -5.21 -16.44
C PRO A 122 -4.83 -5.00 -17.92
N VAL A 123 -3.57 -5.20 -18.27
CA VAL A 123 -3.01 -4.98 -19.62
C VAL A 123 -3.71 -5.84 -20.69
N THR A 124 -4.17 -7.03 -20.33
CA THR A 124 -4.79 -7.98 -21.27
C THR A 124 -6.31 -7.98 -21.24
N GLY A 125 -6.94 -7.11 -20.43
CA GLY A 125 -8.40 -7.15 -20.20
C GLY A 125 -8.90 -8.42 -19.49
N LYS A 126 -8.03 -9.39 -19.21
CA LYS A 126 -8.34 -10.61 -18.47
C LYS A 126 -7.68 -10.53 -17.10
N ALA A 127 -8.49 -10.60 -16.03
CA ALA A 127 -7.97 -10.91 -14.72
C ALA A 127 -7.17 -12.22 -14.80
N ALA A 128 -5.99 -12.27 -14.15
CA ALA A 128 -5.22 -13.51 -14.11
C ALA A 128 -6.08 -14.61 -13.47
N ALA A 129 -6.53 -15.55 -14.27
CA ALA A 129 -7.36 -16.65 -13.81
C ALA A 129 -6.51 -17.55 -12.89
N GLY A 130 -7.03 -17.88 -11.72
CA GLY A 130 -6.50 -18.94 -10.86
C GLY A 130 -5.64 -18.50 -9.66
N THR A 131 -5.29 -17.24 -9.51
CA THR A 131 -4.63 -16.78 -8.26
C THR A 131 -5.70 -16.26 -7.30
N PRO A 132 -5.83 -16.78 -6.08
CA PRO A 132 -6.71 -16.21 -5.08
C PRO A 132 -6.38 -14.74 -4.89
N ASN A 133 -7.33 -13.86 -5.20
CA ASN A 133 -7.12 -12.44 -4.97
C ASN A 133 -7.60 -12.10 -3.57
N ILE A 134 -6.65 -11.82 -2.68
CA ILE A 134 -6.90 -11.39 -1.30
C ILE A 134 -6.42 -9.96 -1.07
N GLN A 135 -6.15 -9.21 -2.14
CA GLN A 135 -5.60 -7.87 -2.05
C GLN A 135 -6.47 -6.85 -2.80
N TRP A 136 -6.67 -5.72 -2.14
CA TRP A 136 -7.12 -4.49 -2.77
C TRP A 136 -5.96 -3.77 -3.44
N GLY A 137 -6.25 -3.00 -4.47
CA GLY A 137 -5.28 -2.14 -5.15
C GLY A 137 -5.91 -0.83 -5.60
N ALA A 138 -5.16 0.25 -5.46
CA ALA A 138 -5.53 1.56 -5.98
C ALA A 138 -4.30 2.40 -6.29
N VAL A 139 -4.52 3.45 -7.09
CA VAL A 139 -3.58 4.54 -7.31
C VAL A 139 -4.31 5.85 -7.06
N GLY A 140 -3.69 6.75 -6.30
CA GLY A 140 -4.13 8.11 -6.08
C GLY A 140 -3.11 9.11 -6.61
N ARG A 141 -3.58 10.28 -7.04
CA ARG A 141 -2.77 11.43 -7.43
C ARG A 141 -2.90 12.51 -6.35
N LYS A 142 -1.77 13.08 -5.95
CA LYS A 142 -1.77 14.27 -5.08
C LYS A 142 -2.23 15.48 -5.90
N PRO A 143 -3.30 16.21 -5.47
CA PRO A 143 -3.77 17.41 -6.18
C PRO A 143 -2.76 18.55 -6.21
#